data_e4f9b0e7f1c9ffa9fec0a6085f12c4a9
#
_entry.id   e4f9b0e7f1c9ffa9fec0a6085f12c4a9
#
_cell.length_a   1.000
_cell.length_b   1.000
_cell.length_c   1.000
_cell.angle_alpha   90.00
_cell.angle_beta   90.00
_cell.angle_gamma   90.00
#
_symmetry.space_group_name_H-M   'P 1'
#
loop_
_entity.id
_entity.type
_entity.pdbx_description
1 polymer ?
#
loop_
_entity_poly.entity_id
_entity_poly.type
_entity_poly.pdbx_seq_one_letter_code
_entity_poly.pdbx_strand_id
1 'polypeptide(L)'
;KIAEALQGASQGRKIRQVKRNAYGKARPHRYVEAGALTLWDHLLAFLGVTVGTPLQIRLSKLALLLFVIAVIFAIIVFAANNWHDKEVIIYAVATGVSMIPASLTAVLTITMAMGSRAMVRRHVIVRKLESLEALGSITDICSDKTGTLTQGKMIVKKAWLPAVGHLSVSENNEPFNPTISKVEVQDETPTLVAADGKAEGITTQTRFAPLLDFVTVASICNLAKVFYDEENGQWNAHGDPTECALQTFSCRFGMGSKELILDEDDELSTGEWRLVAEYPFDSTVKRMAVTYSNTRSGLCHSLMKGAVEHVLNACKDVQ
;
A
#
# COMPACT_ATOMS: atom_id res chain seq x y z
N LYS A 1 -6.14 12.27 10.00
CA LYS A 1 -6.07 13.66 9.50
C LYS A 1 -5.84 13.74 7.98
N ILE A 2 -4.82 13.03 7.41
CA ILE A 2 -4.56 13.06 5.94
C ILE A 2 -5.69 12.35 5.18
N ALA A 3 -6.16 11.18 5.63
CA ALA A 3 -7.28 10.46 5.04
C ALA A 3 -8.59 11.25 5.12
N GLU A 4 -8.84 11.96 6.23
CA GLU A 4 -9.99 12.86 6.39
C GLU A 4 -9.90 14.09 5.47
N ALA A 5 -8.70 14.64 5.25
CA ALA A 5 -8.49 15.74 4.31
C ALA A 5 -8.74 15.32 2.86
N LEU A 6 -8.32 14.10 2.48
CA LEU A 6 -8.57 13.53 1.15
C LEU A 6 -10.05 13.17 0.93
N GLN A 7 -10.74 12.65 1.94
CA GLN A 7 -12.17 12.36 1.86
C GLN A 7 -13.02 13.65 1.93
N GLY A 8 -12.59 14.66 2.67
CA GLY A 8 -13.25 15.96 2.77
C GLY A 8 -13.22 16.78 1.48
N ALA A 9 -12.23 16.56 0.61
CA ALA A 9 -12.14 17.22 -0.69
C ALA A 9 -13.16 16.69 -1.71
N SER A 10 -13.70 15.48 -1.53
CA SER A 10 -14.64 14.85 -2.47
C SER A 10 -16.12 15.03 -2.10
N GLN A 11 -16.43 15.41 -0.87
CA GLN A 11 -17.79 15.76 -0.46
C GLN A 11 -18.01 17.25 -0.71
N GLY A 12 -18.51 17.60 -1.90
CA GLY A 12 -18.98 18.95 -2.21
C GLY A 12 -19.95 19.43 -1.12
N ARG A 13 -19.63 20.55 -0.49
CA ARG A 13 -20.49 21.14 0.54
C ARG A 13 -21.89 21.34 -0.05
N LYS A 14 -22.88 20.67 0.51
CA LYS A 14 -24.26 20.73 0.04
C LYS A 14 -24.87 22.15 0.09
N ILE A 15 -24.33 23.04 0.92
CA ILE A 15 -24.79 24.42 1.11
C ILE A 15 -23.59 25.33 1.38
N ARG A 16 -23.49 26.50 0.70
CA ARG A 16 -22.46 27.50 1.01
C ARG A 16 -22.64 28.05 2.43
N GLN A 17 -21.53 28.11 3.19
CA GLN A 17 -21.55 28.68 4.52
C GLN A 17 -21.84 30.19 4.44
N VAL A 18 -22.83 30.63 5.19
CA VAL A 18 -23.17 32.05 5.31
C VAL A 18 -22.03 32.80 6.01
N LYS A 19 -21.54 33.88 5.40
CA LYS A 19 -20.50 34.74 6.03
C LYS A 19 -21.08 35.37 7.28
N ARG A 20 -20.52 35.01 8.44
CA ARG A 20 -20.91 35.58 9.76
C ARG A 20 -19.97 36.73 10.13
N ASN A 21 -20.48 37.70 10.89
CA ASN A 21 -19.64 38.77 11.44
C ASN A 21 -18.83 38.28 12.62
N ALA A 22 -17.89 39.10 13.14
CA ALA A 22 -17.05 38.80 14.29
C ALA A 22 -17.85 38.34 15.55
N TYR A 23 -19.12 38.71 15.65
CA TYR A 23 -20.05 38.32 16.74
C TYR A 23 -20.91 37.09 16.39
N GLY A 24 -20.60 36.34 15.34
CA GLY A 24 -21.32 35.11 14.98
C GLY A 24 -22.71 35.30 14.36
N LYS A 25 -23.23 36.53 14.22
CA LYS A 25 -24.54 36.84 13.65
C LYS A 25 -24.44 37.13 12.15
N ALA A 26 -25.34 36.57 11.33
CA ALA A 26 -25.48 36.88 9.92
C ALA A 26 -26.70 37.75 9.65
N ARG A 27 -26.60 38.76 8.77
CA ARG A 27 -27.74 39.61 8.36
C ARG A 27 -28.67 38.81 7.44
N PRO A 28 -30.02 39.04 7.46
CA PRO A 28 -30.98 38.22 6.71
C PRO A 28 -30.70 38.17 5.19
N HIS A 29 -30.25 39.25 4.56
CA HIS A 29 -29.88 39.27 3.12
C HIS A 29 -28.75 38.29 2.76
N ARG A 30 -27.86 37.97 3.69
CA ARG A 30 -26.77 36.99 3.43
C ARG A 30 -27.27 35.54 3.38
N TYR A 31 -28.39 35.23 3.99
CA TYR A 31 -29.03 33.91 3.83
C TYR A 31 -29.64 33.76 2.42
N VAL A 32 -30.27 34.84 1.91
CA VAL A 32 -30.80 34.87 0.54
C VAL A 32 -29.67 34.78 -0.49
N GLU A 33 -28.57 35.52 -0.27
CA GLU A 33 -27.36 35.46 -1.10
C GLU A 33 -26.74 34.06 -1.11
N ALA A 34 -26.59 33.42 0.07
CA ALA A 34 -26.07 32.07 0.17
C ALA A 34 -26.99 31.04 -0.50
N GLY A 35 -28.31 31.21 -0.38
CA GLY A 35 -29.31 30.38 -1.07
C GLY A 35 -29.23 30.51 -2.59
N ALA A 36 -29.19 31.74 -3.09
CA ALA A 36 -29.06 32.03 -4.53
C ALA A 36 -27.75 31.49 -5.12
N LEU A 37 -26.62 31.68 -4.39
CA LEU A 37 -25.33 31.14 -4.79
C LEU A 37 -25.30 29.60 -4.73
N THR A 38 -26.01 28.98 -3.79
CA THR A 38 -26.12 27.52 -3.74
C THR A 38 -26.92 26.97 -4.90
N LEU A 39 -28.03 27.62 -5.25
CA LEU A 39 -28.83 27.30 -6.46
C LEU A 39 -27.97 27.42 -7.73
N TRP A 40 -27.21 28.51 -7.82
CA TRP A 40 -26.30 28.74 -8.94
C TRP A 40 -25.20 27.66 -9.01
N ASP A 41 -24.60 27.29 -7.87
CA ASP A 41 -23.61 26.21 -7.81
C ASP A 41 -24.21 24.84 -8.24
N HIS A 42 -25.46 24.56 -7.84
CA HIS A 42 -26.18 23.36 -8.28
C HIS A 42 -26.46 23.37 -9.80
N LEU A 43 -26.81 24.51 -10.33
CA LEU A 43 -27.09 24.69 -11.76
C LEU A 43 -25.77 24.53 -12.56
N LEU A 44 -24.66 25.10 -12.10
CA LEU A 44 -23.35 24.94 -12.71
C LEU A 44 -22.83 23.48 -12.57
N ALA A 45 -23.14 22.81 -11.47
CA ALA A 45 -22.82 21.39 -11.28
C ALA A 45 -23.62 20.50 -12.23
N PHE A 46 -24.93 20.79 -12.41
CA PHE A 46 -25.79 20.10 -13.38
C PHE A 46 -25.30 20.29 -14.82
N LEU A 47 -24.81 21.48 -15.15
CA LEU A 47 -24.21 21.78 -16.46
C LEU A 47 -22.78 21.20 -16.61
N GLY A 48 -22.26 20.50 -15.62
CA GLY A 48 -20.92 19.88 -15.67
C GLY A 48 -19.76 20.88 -15.63
N VAL A 49 -19.98 22.14 -15.23
CA VAL A 49 -18.96 23.19 -15.24
C VAL A 49 -18.05 23.14 -14.02
N THR A 50 -18.51 22.52 -12.92
CA THR A 50 -17.79 22.48 -11.63
C THR A 50 -17.44 21.07 -11.17
N VAL A 51 -17.97 20.03 -11.79
CA VAL A 51 -17.79 18.63 -11.42
C VAL A 51 -17.27 17.86 -12.61
N GLY A 52 -16.19 17.10 -12.43
CA GLY A 52 -15.58 16.28 -13.48
C GLY A 52 -14.06 16.47 -13.56
N THR A 53 -13.47 15.87 -14.59
CA THR A 53 -12.04 16.02 -14.87
C THR A 53 -11.70 17.46 -15.31
N PRO A 54 -10.45 17.92 -15.14
CA PRO A 54 -10.04 19.25 -15.60
C PRO A 54 -10.38 19.51 -17.08
N LEU A 55 -10.27 18.48 -17.94
CA LEU A 55 -10.63 18.57 -19.34
C LEU A 55 -12.15 18.67 -19.53
N GLN A 56 -12.94 17.85 -18.82
CA GLN A 56 -14.40 17.93 -18.85
C GLN A 56 -14.89 19.32 -18.42
N ILE A 57 -14.31 19.89 -17.37
CA ILE A 57 -14.64 21.24 -16.90
C ILE A 57 -14.33 22.30 -17.98
N ARG A 58 -13.18 22.20 -18.66
CA ARG A 58 -12.83 23.12 -19.76
C ARG A 58 -13.79 22.98 -20.94
N LEU A 59 -14.15 21.76 -21.30
CA LEU A 59 -15.10 21.46 -22.37
C LEU A 59 -16.51 21.96 -22.02
N SER A 60 -16.98 21.78 -20.80
CA SER A 60 -18.26 22.29 -20.33
C SER A 60 -18.33 23.82 -20.36
N LYS A 61 -17.22 24.49 -19.99
CA LYS A 61 -17.11 25.96 -20.12
C LYS A 61 -17.17 26.41 -21.60
N LEU A 62 -16.50 25.69 -22.49
CA LEU A 62 -16.55 25.97 -23.93
C LEU A 62 -17.97 25.75 -24.46
N ALA A 63 -18.62 24.66 -24.08
CA ALA A 63 -20.00 24.38 -24.47
C ALA A 63 -20.99 25.48 -24.00
N LEU A 64 -20.82 25.95 -22.75
CA LEU A 64 -21.59 27.05 -22.19
C LEU A 64 -21.38 28.37 -22.97
N LEU A 65 -20.12 28.66 -23.31
CA LEU A 65 -19.79 29.86 -24.12
C LEU A 65 -20.44 29.80 -25.49
N LEU A 66 -20.36 28.65 -26.19
CA LEU A 66 -20.99 28.43 -27.48
C LEU A 66 -22.51 28.54 -27.37
N PHE A 67 -23.11 28.01 -26.31
CA PHE A 67 -24.54 28.14 -26.05
C PHE A 67 -24.96 29.59 -25.86
N VAL A 68 -24.22 30.40 -25.11
CA VAL A 68 -24.49 31.84 -24.93
C VAL A 68 -24.41 32.58 -26.29
N ILE A 69 -23.38 32.27 -27.09
CA ILE A 69 -23.25 32.83 -28.45
C ILE A 69 -24.44 32.45 -29.31
N ALA A 70 -24.86 31.17 -29.27
CA ALA A 70 -26.02 30.70 -30.02
C ALA A 70 -27.33 31.44 -29.65
N VAL A 71 -27.52 31.66 -28.32
CA VAL A 71 -28.67 32.44 -27.82
C VAL A 71 -28.64 33.90 -28.33
N ILE A 72 -27.44 34.53 -28.31
CA ILE A 72 -27.29 35.90 -28.84
C ILE A 72 -27.64 35.95 -30.35
N PHE A 73 -27.13 35.01 -31.14
CA PHE A 73 -27.46 34.91 -32.56
C PHE A 73 -28.95 34.65 -32.77
N ALA A 74 -29.56 33.77 -32.00
CA ALA A 74 -30.99 33.51 -32.07
C ALA A 74 -31.82 34.79 -31.82
N ILE A 75 -31.44 35.59 -30.81
CA ILE A 75 -32.08 36.87 -30.48
C ILE A 75 -31.92 37.88 -31.64
N ILE A 76 -30.72 37.98 -32.25
CA ILE A 76 -30.44 38.88 -33.38
C ILE A 76 -31.30 38.49 -34.57
N VAL A 77 -31.35 37.21 -34.92
CA VAL A 77 -32.20 36.72 -36.03
C VAL A 77 -33.67 36.99 -35.76
N PHE A 78 -34.14 36.80 -34.54
CA PHE A 78 -35.50 37.10 -34.11
C PHE A 78 -35.83 38.59 -34.22
N ALA A 79 -34.92 39.44 -33.75
CA ALA A 79 -35.10 40.90 -33.82
C ALA A 79 -35.10 41.43 -35.26
N ALA A 80 -34.25 40.86 -36.13
CA ALA A 80 -34.15 41.26 -37.54
C ALA A 80 -35.42 40.93 -38.36
N ASN A 81 -36.21 39.91 -37.96
CA ASN A 81 -37.41 39.44 -38.68
C ASN A 81 -38.73 39.82 -37.99
N ASN A 82 -38.77 40.94 -37.29
CA ASN A 82 -40.01 41.54 -36.73
C ASN A 82 -40.88 40.59 -35.87
N TRP A 83 -40.34 39.56 -35.28
CA TRP A 83 -40.95 38.66 -34.26
C TRP A 83 -42.23 37.89 -34.71
N HIS A 84 -42.61 37.83 -36.02
CA HIS A 84 -43.88 37.31 -36.43
C HIS A 84 -43.82 35.96 -37.18
N ASP A 85 -42.73 35.58 -37.78
CA ASP A 85 -42.63 34.36 -38.57
C ASP A 85 -42.27 33.08 -37.78
N LYS A 86 -43.19 32.08 -37.87
CA LYS A 86 -42.96 30.78 -37.20
C LYS A 86 -41.71 30.04 -37.70
N GLU A 87 -41.35 30.21 -38.97
CA GLU A 87 -40.19 29.60 -39.60
C GLU A 87 -38.89 30.13 -39.02
N VAL A 88 -38.83 31.41 -38.68
CA VAL A 88 -37.68 32.06 -38.03
C VAL A 88 -37.45 31.50 -36.63
N ILE A 89 -38.52 31.21 -35.88
CA ILE A 89 -38.43 30.57 -34.57
C ILE A 89 -37.78 29.20 -34.68
N ILE A 90 -38.27 28.39 -35.64
CA ILE A 90 -37.73 27.05 -35.87
C ILE A 90 -36.26 27.13 -36.28
N TYR A 91 -35.87 28.07 -37.12
CA TYR A 91 -34.49 28.30 -37.56
C TYR A 91 -33.60 28.73 -36.42
N ALA A 92 -34.02 29.62 -35.56
CA ALA A 92 -33.28 30.10 -34.42
C ALA A 92 -33.03 28.97 -33.39
N VAL A 93 -34.07 28.17 -33.12
CA VAL A 93 -33.96 27.01 -32.22
C VAL A 93 -33.05 25.93 -32.83
N ALA A 94 -33.21 25.61 -34.10
CA ALA A 94 -32.36 24.63 -34.78
C ALA A 94 -30.89 25.05 -34.81
N THR A 95 -30.58 26.31 -35.02
CA THR A 95 -29.24 26.88 -34.98
C THR A 95 -28.65 26.76 -33.56
N GLY A 96 -29.43 27.09 -32.51
CA GLY A 96 -29.02 26.97 -31.12
C GLY A 96 -28.69 25.54 -30.73
N VAL A 97 -29.53 24.58 -31.14
CA VAL A 97 -29.30 23.15 -30.84
C VAL A 97 -28.10 22.60 -31.61
N SER A 98 -27.90 23.02 -32.88
CA SER A 98 -26.74 22.60 -33.68
C SER A 98 -25.39 23.04 -33.13
N MET A 99 -25.33 24.12 -32.36
CA MET A 99 -24.10 24.61 -31.74
C MET A 99 -23.69 23.86 -30.50
N ILE A 100 -24.51 22.93 -29.97
CA ILE A 100 -24.14 22.11 -28.83
C ILE A 100 -23.17 20.98 -29.29
N PRO A 101 -21.92 20.97 -28.86
CA PRO A 101 -20.94 19.98 -29.33
C PRO A 101 -21.12 18.62 -28.64
N ALA A 102 -22.26 17.98 -28.89
CA ALA A 102 -22.59 16.67 -28.28
C ALA A 102 -21.59 15.56 -28.64
N SER A 103 -20.93 15.66 -29.79
CA SER A 103 -19.90 14.72 -30.22
C SER A 103 -18.60 14.80 -29.40
N LEU A 104 -18.35 15.91 -28.73
CA LEU A 104 -17.09 16.15 -28.03
C LEU A 104 -16.92 15.21 -26.82
N THR A 105 -17.99 14.96 -26.09
CA THR A 105 -17.99 14.02 -24.94
C THR A 105 -17.80 12.58 -25.41
N ALA A 106 -18.38 12.21 -26.56
CA ALA A 106 -18.20 10.87 -27.13
C ALA A 106 -16.75 10.65 -27.59
N VAL A 107 -16.14 11.62 -28.27
CA VAL A 107 -14.73 11.55 -28.70
C VAL A 107 -13.81 11.45 -27.50
N LEU A 108 -14.05 12.20 -26.42
CA LEU A 108 -13.27 12.16 -25.21
C LEU A 108 -13.33 10.78 -24.55
N THR A 109 -14.53 10.20 -24.38
CA THR A 109 -14.70 8.86 -23.81
C THR A 109 -14.04 7.78 -24.63
N ILE A 110 -14.13 7.86 -25.97
CA ILE A 110 -13.48 6.90 -26.88
C ILE A 110 -11.95 7.01 -26.75
N THR A 111 -11.39 8.20 -26.78
CA THR A 111 -9.93 8.41 -26.67
C THR A 111 -9.39 7.95 -25.32
N MET A 112 -10.10 8.23 -24.21
CA MET A 112 -9.72 7.73 -22.88
C MET A 112 -9.82 6.21 -22.80
N ALA A 113 -10.85 5.60 -23.38
CA ALA A 113 -11.00 4.16 -23.44
C ALA A 113 -9.89 3.48 -24.24
N MET A 114 -9.48 4.09 -25.37
CA MET A 114 -8.34 3.60 -26.16
C MET A 114 -7.01 3.71 -25.39
N GLY A 115 -6.79 4.83 -24.69
CA GLY A 115 -5.63 5.03 -23.82
C GLY A 115 -5.57 4.00 -22.69
N SER A 116 -6.69 3.77 -22.00
CA SER A 116 -6.82 2.75 -20.96
C SER A 116 -6.51 1.35 -21.50
N ARG A 117 -7.04 1.00 -22.69
CA ARG A 117 -6.76 -0.29 -23.34
C ARG A 117 -5.29 -0.48 -23.69
N ALA A 118 -4.60 0.58 -24.11
CA ALA A 118 -3.17 0.54 -24.39
C ALA A 118 -2.36 0.33 -23.11
N MET A 119 -2.78 0.91 -21.97
CA MET A 119 -2.14 0.72 -20.65
C MET A 119 -2.35 -0.70 -20.12
N VAL A 120 -3.56 -1.26 -20.26
CA VAL A 120 -3.85 -2.64 -19.86
C VAL A 120 -2.95 -3.64 -20.60
N ARG A 121 -2.67 -3.41 -21.89
CA ARG A 121 -1.71 -4.24 -22.65
C ARG A 121 -0.29 -4.19 -22.10
N ARG A 122 0.04 -3.17 -21.31
CA ARG A 122 1.33 -3.01 -20.61
C ARG A 122 1.25 -3.36 -19.12
N HIS A 123 0.24 -4.16 -18.73
CA HIS A 123 0.00 -4.61 -17.36
C HIS A 123 -0.32 -3.49 -16.35
N VAL A 124 -0.81 -2.34 -16.84
CA VAL A 124 -1.27 -1.22 -15.98
C VAL A 124 -2.78 -1.23 -15.93
N ILE A 125 -3.35 -1.41 -14.73
CA ILE A 125 -4.80 -1.40 -14.52
C ILE A 125 -5.26 0.00 -14.13
N VAL A 126 -6.07 0.62 -14.98
CA VAL A 126 -6.69 1.93 -14.71
C VAL A 126 -8.05 1.72 -14.06
N ARG A 127 -8.19 2.11 -12.78
CA ARG A 127 -9.46 2.00 -12.04
C ARG A 127 -10.38 3.21 -12.23
N LYS A 128 -9.82 4.39 -12.48
CA LYS A 128 -10.56 5.64 -12.71
C LYS A 128 -10.02 6.31 -13.96
N LEU A 129 -10.90 6.54 -14.94
CA LEU A 129 -10.54 7.20 -16.21
C LEU A 129 -10.07 8.66 -15.98
N GLU A 130 -10.60 9.30 -14.93
CA GLU A 130 -10.21 10.67 -14.55
C GLU A 130 -8.73 10.78 -14.19
N SER A 131 -8.15 9.72 -13.61
CA SER A 131 -6.73 9.68 -13.27
C SER A 131 -5.82 9.62 -14.50
N LEU A 132 -6.35 9.16 -15.65
CA LEU A 132 -5.60 9.04 -16.90
C LEU A 132 -5.22 10.42 -17.47
N GLU A 133 -6.11 11.39 -17.33
CA GLU A 133 -5.86 12.76 -17.76
C GLU A 133 -4.75 13.41 -16.93
N ALA A 134 -4.79 13.22 -15.60
CA ALA A 134 -3.78 13.73 -14.69
C ALA A 134 -2.40 13.11 -14.93
N LEU A 135 -2.34 11.84 -15.38
CA LEU A 135 -1.10 11.12 -15.59
C LEU A 135 -0.18 11.77 -16.62
N GLY A 136 -0.75 12.38 -17.67
CA GLY A 136 0.00 13.06 -18.73
C GLY A 136 0.65 14.39 -18.30
N SER A 137 0.26 14.95 -17.15
CA SER A 137 0.72 16.24 -16.63
C SER A 137 1.55 16.11 -15.34
N ILE A 138 1.94 14.89 -14.96
CA ILE A 138 2.75 14.64 -13.76
C ILE A 138 4.16 15.20 -13.97
N THR A 139 4.62 16.00 -13.00
CA THR A 139 5.98 16.53 -12.92
C THR A 139 6.81 15.79 -11.89
N ASP A 140 6.16 15.27 -10.83
CA ASP A 140 6.82 14.64 -9.70
C ASP A 140 6.22 13.28 -9.43
N ILE A 141 7.08 12.28 -9.17
CA ILE A 141 6.69 10.91 -8.82
C ILE A 141 7.23 10.60 -7.42
N CYS A 142 6.33 10.39 -6.47
CA CYS A 142 6.65 9.91 -5.14
C CYS A 142 6.38 8.41 -5.07
N SER A 143 7.43 7.61 -4.87
CA SER A 143 7.32 6.16 -4.76
C SER A 143 7.70 5.70 -3.37
N ASP A 144 6.92 4.77 -2.81
CA ASP A 144 7.35 4.02 -1.64
C ASP A 144 8.49 3.05 -2.05
N LYS A 145 9.43 2.83 -1.13
CA LYS A 145 10.59 1.97 -1.40
C LYS A 145 10.19 0.50 -1.42
N THR A 146 9.52 0.05 -0.35
CA THR A 146 9.33 -1.39 -0.09
C THR A 146 8.21 -1.96 -0.95
N GLY A 147 8.53 -3.00 -1.74
CA GLY A 147 7.57 -3.67 -2.63
C GLY A 147 7.24 -2.90 -3.92
N THR A 148 7.76 -1.67 -4.09
CA THR A 148 7.60 -0.86 -5.29
C THR A 148 8.93 -0.71 -6.04
N LEU A 149 9.96 -0.18 -5.39
CA LEU A 149 11.32 -0.09 -5.93
C LEU A 149 12.15 -1.35 -5.64
N THR A 150 11.74 -2.13 -4.66
CA THR A 150 12.32 -3.41 -4.29
C THR A 150 11.31 -4.54 -4.45
N GLN A 151 11.78 -5.77 -4.47
CA GLN A 151 10.91 -6.95 -4.59
C GLN A 151 10.07 -7.23 -3.33
N GLY A 152 10.25 -6.46 -2.24
CA GLY A 152 9.62 -6.73 -0.95
C GLY A 152 10.14 -8.00 -0.26
N LYS A 153 11.20 -8.60 -0.79
CA LYS A 153 11.86 -9.78 -0.23
C LYS A 153 13.07 -9.33 0.58
N MET A 154 13.23 -9.91 1.75
CA MET A 154 14.37 -9.64 2.63
C MET A 154 15.19 -10.91 2.84
N ILE A 155 16.49 -10.75 3.06
CA ILE A 155 17.44 -11.84 3.35
C ILE A 155 18.33 -11.38 4.51
N VAL A 156 18.63 -12.28 5.44
CA VAL A 156 19.69 -12.05 6.42
C VAL A 156 21.02 -12.17 5.71
N LYS A 157 21.80 -11.09 5.69
CA LYS A 157 23.16 -11.04 5.11
C LYS A 157 24.23 -11.18 6.18
N LYS A 158 24.01 -10.53 7.32
CA LYS A 158 24.94 -10.53 8.47
C LYS A 158 24.18 -10.57 9.77
N ALA A 159 24.75 -11.21 10.78
CA ALA A 159 24.29 -11.14 12.15
C ALA A 159 25.50 -10.88 13.06
N TRP A 160 25.27 -10.37 14.24
CA TRP A 160 26.30 -10.17 15.25
C TRP A 160 25.78 -10.63 16.62
N LEU A 161 26.59 -11.41 17.29
CA LEU A 161 26.34 -11.90 18.66
C LEU A 161 27.56 -11.60 19.54
N PRO A 162 27.37 -11.07 20.76
CA PRO A 162 28.48 -10.70 21.64
C PRO A 162 29.48 -11.83 21.89
N ALA A 163 29.02 -13.05 22.13
CA ALA A 163 29.85 -14.22 22.46
C ALA A 163 30.42 -14.96 21.25
N VAL A 164 29.85 -14.74 20.03
CA VAL A 164 30.19 -15.52 18.82
C VAL A 164 30.94 -14.65 17.81
N GLY A 165 30.61 -13.36 17.73
CA GLY A 165 31.17 -12.44 16.77
C GLY A 165 30.24 -12.18 15.58
N HIS A 166 30.82 -11.87 14.42
CA HIS A 166 30.10 -11.59 13.19
C HIS A 166 29.82 -12.85 12.39
N LEU A 167 28.56 -13.05 12.03
CA LEU A 167 28.15 -14.07 11.07
C LEU A 167 27.92 -13.43 9.71
N SER A 168 28.29 -14.13 8.67
CA SER A 168 27.96 -13.78 7.28
C SER A 168 27.22 -14.92 6.60
N VAL A 169 26.24 -14.55 5.76
CA VAL A 169 25.50 -15.48 4.93
C VAL A 169 25.94 -15.28 3.49
N SER A 170 26.36 -16.36 2.83
CA SER A 170 26.81 -16.28 1.43
C SER A 170 25.71 -15.78 0.50
N GLU A 171 26.11 -15.17 -0.61
CA GLU A 171 25.15 -14.66 -1.60
C GLU A 171 24.38 -15.79 -2.28
N ASN A 172 23.10 -15.56 -2.50
CA ASN A 172 22.24 -16.41 -3.30
C ASN A 172 21.20 -15.58 -4.06
N ASN A 173 20.65 -16.15 -5.12
CA ASN A 173 19.59 -15.55 -5.93
C ASN A 173 18.18 -16.00 -5.49
N GLU A 174 18.08 -16.94 -4.55
CA GLU A 174 16.83 -17.50 -4.06
C GLU A 174 16.63 -17.13 -2.59
N PRO A 175 15.91 -16.02 -2.30
CA PRO A 175 15.83 -15.45 -0.95
C PRO A 175 15.28 -16.43 0.10
N PHE A 176 14.38 -17.31 -0.27
CA PHE A 176 13.69 -18.24 0.63
C PHE A 176 14.26 -19.66 0.65
N ASN A 177 15.27 -19.94 -0.17
CA ASN A 177 15.91 -21.25 -0.17
C ASN A 177 16.92 -21.39 0.96
N PRO A 178 16.70 -22.26 1.95
CA PRO A 178 17.63 -22.46 3.07
C PRO A 178 18.85 -23.32 2.70
N THR A 179 18.79 -24.07 1.59
CA THR A 179 19.80 -25.11 1.30
C THR A 179 21.00 -24.60 0.51
N ILE A 180 20.88 -23.46 -0.18
CA ILE A 180 21.96 -22.99 -1.11
C ILE A 180 22.95 -22.00 -0.49
N SER A 181 22.72 -21.54 0.75
CA SER A 181 23.57 -20.54 1.40
C SER A 181 24.34 -21.15 2.56
N LYS A 182 25.62 -20.79 2.67
CA LYS A 182 26.47 -21.11 3.81
C LYS A 182 26.42 -19.98 4.83
N VAL A 183 26.48 -20.32 6.10
CA VAL A 183 26.64 -19.38 7.21
C VAL A 183 28.00 -19.60 7.84
N GLU A 184 28.78 -18.54 7.95
CA GLU A 184 30.15 -18.57 8.47
C GLU A 184 30.32 -17.54 9.57
N VAL A 185 31.02 -17.89 10.63
CA VAL A 185 31.52 -16.95 11.61
C VAL A 185 32.82 -16.33 11.09
N GLN A 186 32.87 -15.00 11.09
CA GLN A 186 34.02 -14.23 10.60
C GLN A 186 35.05 -14.10 11.72
N ASP A 187 35.92 -15.09 11.85
CA ASP A 187 37.11 -15.10 12.70
C ASP A 187 38.37 -14.95 11.83
N GLU A 188 39.58 -15.08 12.46
CA GLU A 188 40.85 -15.12 11.73
C GLU A 188 40.85 -16.21 10.63
N THR A 189 40.21 -17.34 10.90
CA THR A 189 39.82 -18.36 9.92
C THR A 189 38.33 -18.52 9.95
N PRO A 190 37.60 -18.19 8.84
CA PRO A 190 36.15 -18.31 8.77
C PRO A 190 35.69 -19.73 9.13
N THR A 191 34.82 -19.84 10.12
CA THR A 191 34.30 -21.13 10.60
C THR A 191 32.88 -21.32 10.02
N LEU A 192 32.70 -22.40 9.22
CA LEU A 192 31.41 -22.80 8.70
C LEU A 192 30.54 -23.31 9.88
N VAL A 193 29.34 -22.72 10.03
CA VAL A 193 28.41 -23.08 11.12
C VAL A 193 27.08 -23.65 10.59
N ALA A 194 26.74 -23.38 9.34
CA ALA A 194 25.59 -24.00 8.69
C ALA A 194 25.78 -24.07 7.16
N ALA A 195 25.39 -25.20 6.58
CA ALA A 195 25.32 -25.44 5.15
C ALA A 195 24.24 -26.46 4.82
N ASP A 196 23.70 -26.41 3.58
CA ASP A 196 22.73 -27.37 3.05
C ASP A 196 21.52 -27.62 3.97
N GLY A 197 21.04 -26.55 4.67
CA GLY A 197 19.90 -26.62 5.59
C GLY A 197 20.19 -27.39 6.89
N LYS A 198 21.46 -27.53 7.28
CA LYS A 198 21.88 -28.21 8.51
C LYS A 198 22.96 -27.43 9.26
N ALA A 199 22.95 -27.54 10.58
CA ALA A 199 24.00 -27.03 11.42
C ALA A 199 25.29 -27.87 11.29
N GLU A 200 26.40 -27.22 11.08
CA GLU A 200 27.72 -27.88 10.90
C GLU A 200 28.58 -27.74 12.14
N GLY A 201 28.76 -28.84 12.87
CA GLY A 201 29.73 -28.93 13.98
C GLY A 201 29.50 -28.03 15.20
N ILE A 202 28.41 -27.26 15.25
CA ILE A 202 28.13 -26.27 16.31
C ILE A 202 27.43 -26.88 17.53
N THR A 203 26.73 -27.99 17.38
CA THR A 203 25.97 -28.64 18.44
C THR A 203 26.85 -29.27 19.52
N THR A 204 28.12 -29.53 19.20
CA THR A 204 29.09 -30.16 20.13
C THR A 204 30.03 -29.15 20.80
N GLN A 205 30.03 -27.88 20.36
CA GLN A 205 30.94 -26.86 20.87
C GLN A 205 30.19 -25.85 21.76
N THR A 206 30.53 -25.77 23.01
CA THR A 206 29.93 -24.83 24.00
C THR A 206 30.03 -23.37 23.57
N ARG A 207 31.05 -23.02 22.76
CA ARG A 207 31.22 -21.67 22.16
C ARG A 207 30.01 -21.21 21.35
N PHE A 208 29.29 -22.13 20.70
CA PHE A 208 28.16 -21.80 19.84
C PHE A 208 26.79 -21.94 20.49
N ALA A 209 26.71 -22.23 21.80
CA ALA A 209 25.43 -22.28 22.51
C ALA A 209 24.62 -20.98 22.37
N PRO A 210 25.22 -19.76 22.49
CA PRO A 210 24.48 -18.52 22.27
C PRO A 210 23.94 -18.35 20.83
N LEU A 211 24.61 -18.95 19.83
CA LEU A 211 24.14 -18.96 18.45
C LEU A 211 22.89 -19.84 18.31
N LEU A 212 22.84 -20.99 18.95
CA LEU A 212 21.66 -21.86 18.92
C LEU A 212 20.47 -21.19 19.60
N ASP A 213 20.67 -20.50 20.71
CA ASP A 213 19.62 -19.72 21.38
C ASP A 213 19.12 -18.59 20.50
N PHE A 214 20.01 -17.86 19.82
CA PHE A 214 19.66 -16.81 18.87
C PHE A 214 18.84 -17.36 17.71
N VAL A 215 19.24 -18.48 17.11
CA VAL A 215 18.53 -19.14 16.01
C VAL A 215 17.16 -19.63 16.48
N THR A 216 17.06 -20.18 17.71
CA THR A 216 15.80 -20.59 18.31
C THR A 216 14.83 -19.40 18.44
N VAL A 217 15.31 -18.27 18.97
CA VAL A 217 14.48 -17.05 19.07
C VAL A 217 14.03 -16.58 17.68
N ALA A 218 14.94 -16.56 16.70
CA ALA A 218 14.62 -16.15 15.33
C ALA A 218 13.59 -17.06 14.66
N SER A 219 13.56 -18.34 15.03
CA SER A 219 12.65 -19.36 14.51
C SER A 219 11.27 -19.30 15.17
N ILE A 220 11.19 -19.42 16.49
CA ILE A 220 9.90 -19.60 17.17
C ILE A 220 9.25 -18.29 17.64
N CYS A 221 10.00 -17.19 17.81
CA CYS A 221 9.43 -15.85 17.94
C CYS A 221 9.11 -15.26 16.56
N ASN A 222 8.30 -15.98 15.75
CA ASN A 222 8.13 -15.72 14.33
C ASN A 222 6.81 -16.33 13.85
N LEU A 223 6.06 -15.64 13.01
CA LEU A 223 4.80 -16.10 12.43
C LEU A 223 4.93 -16.53 10.96
N ALA A 224 6.09 -16.26 10.35
CA ALA A 224 6.31 -16.61 8.95
C ALA A 224 6.53 -18.12 8.79
N LYS A 225 6.12 -18.63 7.65
CA LYS A 225 6.33 -20.02 7.23
C LYS A 225 7.15 -20.06 5.96
N VAL A 226 8.16 -20.92 5.91
CA VAL A 226 8.99 -21.21 4.74
C VAL A 226 8.71 -22.63 4.32
N PHE A 227 8.43 -22.85 3.04
CA PHE A 227 8.08 -24.15 2.51
C PHE A 227 8.53 -24.31 1.06
N TYR A 228 8.72 -25.56 0.66
CA TYR A 228 8.99 -25.89 -0.73
C TYR A 228 7.66 -26.14 -1.45
N ASP A 229 7.47 -25.42 -2.54
CA ASP A 229 6.29 -25.55 -3.41
C ASP A 229 6.62 -26.57 -4.51
N GLU A 230 6.05 -27.76 -4.39
CA GLU A 230 6.27 -28.87 -5.31
C GLU A 230 5.71 -28.61 -6.71
N GLU A 231 4.61 -27.84 -6.81
CA GLU A 231 3.99 -27.52 -8.11
C GLU A 231 4.87 -26.62 -8.94
N ASN A 232 5.49 -25.64 -8.32
CA ASN A 232 6.36 -24.64 -9.00
C ASN A 232 7.85 -24.96 -8.90
N GLY A 233 8.24 -25.97 -8.12
CA GLY A 233 9.62 -26.38 -7.94
C GLY A 233 10.50 -25.32 -7.27
N GLN A 234 9.93 -24.48 -6.38
CA GLN A 234 10.65 -23.36 -5.76
C GLN A 234 10.31 -23.20 -4.28
N TRP A 235 11.25 -22.59 -3.55
CA TRP A 235 11.03 -22.20 -2.17
C TRP A 235 10.18 -20.94 -2.09
N ASN A 236 9.14 -20.97 -1.28
CA ASN A 236 8.24 -19.85 -1.00
C ASN A 236 8.19 -19.55 0.49
N ALA A 237 7.81 -18.31 0.83
CA ALA A 237 7.57 -17.90 2.19
C ALA A 237 6.28 -17.10 2.32
N HIS A 238 5.59 -17.26 3.43
CA HIS A 238 4.36 -16.55 3.76
C HIS A 238 4.53 -15.85 5.11
N GLY A 239 4.27 -14.54 5.15
CA GLY A 239 4.40 -13.71 6.36
C GLY A 239 5.02 -12.34 6.06
N ASP A 240 5.37 -11.61 7.13
CA ASP A 240 6.11 -10.35 7.00
C ASP A 240 7.50 -10.59 6.39
N PRO A 241 7.99 -9.72 5.49
CA PRO A 241 9.29 -9.92 4.83
C PRO A 241 10.48 -10.09 5.80
N THR A 242 10.48 -9.38 6.92
CA THR A 242 11.52 -9.49 7.95
C THR A 242 11.45 -10.86 8.63
N GLU A 243 10.24 -11.30 8.96
CA GLU A 243 10.00 -12.60 9.57
C GLU A 243 10.35 -13.75 8.62
N CYS A 244 10.00 -13.64 7.34
CA CYS A 244 10.40 -14.61 6.32
C CYS A 244 11.92 -14.73 6.23
N ALA A 245 12.64 -13.60 6.30
CA ALA A 245 14.11 -13.62 6.29
C ALA A 245 14.72 -14.33 7.49
N LEU A 246 14.19 -14.05 8.70
CA LEU A 246 14.62 -14.70 9.94
C LEU A 246 14.28 -16.20 9.93
N GLN A 247 13.10 -16.57 9.46
CA GLN A 247 12.68 -17.97 9.36
C GLN A 247 13.58 -18.75 8.39
N THR A 248 13.85 -18.17 7.21
CA THR A 248 14.77 -18.76 6.23
C THR A 248 16.17 -18.92 6.82
N PHE A 249 16.64 -17.93 7.59
CA PHE A 249 17.92 -18.00 8.29
C PHE A 249 17.96 -19.18 9.28
N SER A 250 16.90 -19.36 10.08
CA SER A 250 16.81 -20.48 11.03
C SER A 250 16.72 -21.84 10.33
N CYS A 251 16.00 -21.94 9.23
CA CYS A 251 15.93 -23.15 8.40
C CYS A 251 17.31 -23.57 7.85
N ARG A 252 18.27 -22.65 7.67
CA ARG A 252 19.65 -23.00 7.26
C ARG A 252 20.40 -23.84 8.31
N PHE A 253 19.98 -23.75 9.56
CA PHE A 253 20.52 -24.56 10.65
C PHE A 253 19.72 -25.85 10.89
N GLY A 254 18.66 -26.10 10.12
CA GLY A 254 17.71 -27.17 10.37
C GLY A 254 16.85 -26.92 11.61
N MET A 255 16.70 -25.64 11.98
CA MET A 255 15.98 -25.19 13.17
C MET A 255 14.80 -24.27 12.77
N GLY A 256 14.05 -24.62 11.75
CA GLY A 256 12.83 -23.91 11.37
C GLY A 256 11.73 -24.11 12.41
N SER A 257 10.69 -23.30 12.34
CA SER A 257 9.55 -23.40 13.26
C SER A 257 8.86 -24.76 13.21
N LYS A 258 8.81 -25.39 12.04
CA LYS A 258 8.24 -26.76 11.88
C LYS A 258 9.00 -27.82 12.64
N GLU A 259 10.33 -27.68 12.73
CA GLU A 259 11.21 -28.62 13.43
C GLU A 259 11.23 -28.39 14.94
N LEU A 260 10.99 -27.15 15.39
CA LEU A 260 11.13 -26.79 16.81
C LEU A 260 9.78 -26.77 17.54
N ILE A 261 8.68 -26.38 16.91
CA ILE A 261 7.38 -26.26 17.55
C ILE A 261 6.70 -27.63 17.55
N LEU A 262 6.20 -28.02 18.72
CA LEU A 262 5.34 -29.21 18.85
C LEU A 262 3.97 -28.89 18.28
N ASP A 263 3.61 -29.56 17.20
CA ASP A 263 2.27 -29.53 16.62
C ASP A 263 1.47 -30.71 17.16
N GLU A 264 0.45 -30.43 17.95
CA GLU A 264 -0.38 -31.47 18.59
C GLU A 264 -1.30 -32.19 17.59
N ASP A 265 -1.54 -31.57 16.43
CA ASP A 265 -2.35 -32.13 15.37
C ASP A 265 -1.53 -33.01 14.40
N ASP A 266 -0.18 -32.94 14.47
CA ASP A 266 0.73 -33.74 13.64
C ASP A 266 1.43 -34.81 14.50
N GLU A 267 0.99 -36.06 14.38
CA GLU A 267 1.58 -37.22 15.08
C GLU A 267 3.09 -37.43 14.78
N LEU A 268 3.59 -36.84 13.70
CA LEU A 268 5.00 -36.90 13.29
C LEU A 268 5.81 -35.71 13.79
N SER A 269 5.18 -34.77 14.49
CA SER A 269 5.89 -33.60 15.04
C SER A 269 6.91 -34.03 16.10
N THR A 270 8.16 -33.64 15.90
CA THR A 270 9.27 -33.90 16.83
C THR A 270 9.68 -32.67 17.63
N GLY A 271 8.92 -31.59 17.50
CA GLY A 271 9.20 -30.31 18.17
C GLY A 271 9.13 -30.43 19.70
N GLU A 272 9.92 -29.60 20.37
CA GLU A 272 10.01 -29.58 21.83
C GLU A 272 9.37 -28.34 22.46
N TRP A 273 8.95 -27.40 21.65
CA TRP A 273 8.43 -26.10 22.08
C TRP A 273 6.92 -26.02 21.89
N ARG A 274 6.18 -25.93 22.98
CA ARG A 274 4.73 -25.76 22.99
C ARG A 274 4.37 -24.33 23.25
N LEU A 275 3.58 -23.71 22.36
CA LEU A 275 3.10 -22.33 22.51
C LEU A 275 2.17 -22.19 23.71
N VAL A 276 2.46 -21.24 24.58
CA VAL A 276 1.64 -20.88 25.76
C VAL A 276 0.93 -19.55 25.54
N ALA A 277 1.66 -18.54 25.04
CA ALA A 277 1.10 -17.20 24.79
C ALA A 277 1.86 -16.50 23.65
N GLU A 278 1.14 -15.70 22.89
CA GLU A 278 1.68 -14.87 21.81
C GLU A 278 1.27 -13.42 22.02
N TYR A 279 2.23 -12.53 21.88
CA TYR A 279 2.06 -11.07 21.88
C TYR A 279 2.56 -10.54 20.53
N PRO A 280 1.65 -10.30 19.56
CA PRO A 280 2.03 -9.91 18.20
C PRO A 280 2.77 -8.58 18.19
N PHE A 281 3.44 -8.30 17.06
CA PHE A 281 4.18 -7.05 16.88
C PHE A 281 3.25 -5.83 16.95
N ASP A 282 3.63 -4.88 17.78
CA ASP A 282 2.96 -3.58 17.89
C ASP A 282 3.94 -2.46 17.53
N SER A 283 3.56 -1.64 16.55
CA SER A 283 4.37 -0.53 16.05
C SER A 283 4.62 0.59 17.09
N THR A 284 3.81 0.67 18.14
CA THR A 284 3.98 1.66 19.23
C THR A 284 5.07 1.22 20.21
N VAL A 285 5.13 -0.08 20.53
CA VAL A 285 6.14 -0.66 21.41
C VAL A 285 7.31 -1.29 20.66
N LYS A 286 7.20 -1.40 19.32
CA LYS A 286 8.23 -1.88 18.40
C LYS A 286 8.87 -3.22 18.77
N ARG A 287 8.09 -4.12 19.33
CA ARG A 287 8.54 -5.45 19.75
C ARG A 287 7.40 -6.46 19.66
N MET A 288 7.79 -7.73 19.53
CA MET A 288 6.95 -8.91 19.61
C MET A 288 7.51 -9.84 20.69
N ALA A 289 6.66 -10.55 21.39
CA ALA A 289 7.07 -11.56 22.33
C ALA A 289 6.22 -12.81 22.24
N VAL A 290 6.78 -13.96 22.55
CA VAL A 290 6.10 -15.25 22.64
C VAL A 290 6.54 -15.97 23.92
N THR A 291 5.65 -16.75 24.48
CA THR A 291 5.98 -17.63 25.62
C THR A 291 5.76 -19.06 25.18
N TYR A 292 6.81 -19.86 25.29
CA TYR A 292 6.80 -21.30 25.02
C TYR A 292 7.18 -22.09 26.25
N SER A 293 6.58 -23.24 26.42
CA SER A 293 6.98 -24.29 27.34
C SER A 293 7.87 -25.30 26.60
N ASN A 294 9.07 -25.53 27.10
CA ASN A 294 9.95 -26.58 26.57
C ASN A 294 9.59 -27.93 27.23
N THR A 295 9.20 -28.90 26.44
CA THR A 295 8.71 -30.21 26.93
C THR A 295 9.79 -31.06 27.61
N ARG A 296 11.09 -30.87 27.27
CA ARG A 296 12.19 -31.56 27.91
C ARG A 296 12.53 -31.00 29.28
N SER A 297 12.63 -29.67 29.39
CA SER A 297 13.02 -29.03 30.66
C SER A 297 11.83 -28.78 31.58
N GLY A 298 10.60 -28.77 31.04
CA GLY A 298 9.40 -28.37 31.77
C GLY A 298 9.32 -26.87 32.08
N LEU A 299 10.28 -26.07 31.60
CA LEU A 299 10.36 -24.64 31.87
C LEU A 299 9.63 -23.82 30.80
N CYS A 300 9.05 -22.72 31.24
CA CYS A 300 8.50 -21.71 30.33
C CYS A 300 9.56 -20.65 30.04
N HIS A 301 9.70 -20.34 28.75
CA HIS A 301 10.62 -19.31 28.24
C HIS A 301 9.81 -18.24 27.52
N SER A 302 10.06 -16.97 27.87
CA SER A 302 9.52 -15.83 27.14
C SER A 302 10.61 -15.27 26.22
N LEU A 303 10.35 -15.29 24.94
CA LEU A 303 11.27 -14.87 23.88
C LEU A 303 10.78 -13.57 23.27
N MET A 304 11.69 -12.67 22.94
CA MET A 304 11.36 -11.35 22.41
C MET A 304 12.23 -11.00 21.23
N LYS A 305 11.62 -10.35 20.22
CA LYS A 305 12.32 -9.68 19.12
C LYS A 305 11.76 -8.27 18.90
N GLY A 306 12.56 -7.37 18.37
CA GLY A 306 12.11 -6.00 18.08
C GLY A 306 13.25 -5.05 17.78
N ALA A 307 12.95 -3.75 17.81
CA ALA A 307 13.95 -2.72 17.65
C ALA A 307 14.97 -2.77 18.80
N VAL A 308 16.26 -2.63 18.45
CA VAL A 308 17.40 -2.82 19.37
C VAL A 308 17.22 -1.99 20.64
N GLU A 309 16.87 -0.71 20.52
CA GLU A 309 16.67 0.20 21.65
C GLU A 309 15.54 -0.25 22.60
N HIS A 310 14.53 -0.94 22.09
CA HIS A 310 13.41 -1.43 22.91
C HIS A 310 13.71 -2.78 23.55
N VAL A 311 14.46 -3.64 22.87
CA VAL A 311 14.84 -4.96 23.40
C VAL A 311 15.94 -4.81 24.45
N LEU A 312 16.99 -4.03 24.17
CA LEU A 312 18.10 -3.81 25.13
C LEU A 312 17.62 -3.19 26.45
N ASN A 313 16.68 -2.24 26.39
CA ASN A 313 16.11 -1.64 27.62
C ASN A 313 15.28 -2.64 28.44
N ALA A 314 14.84 -3.74 27.85
CA ALA A 314 14.12 -4.80 28.54
C ALA A 314 15.07 -5.88 29.09
N CYS A 315 16.33 -5.92 28.66
CA CYS A 315 17.33 -6.85 29.14
C CYS A 315 17.91 -6.35 30.48
N LYS A 316 18.06 -7.26 31.43
CA LYS A 316 18.69 -6.97 32.71
C LYS A 316 20.22 -7.21 32.66
N ASP A 317 20.62 -8.26 31.97
CA ASP A 317 21.99 -8.68 31.81
C ASP A 317 22.26 -9.07 30.33
N VAL A 318 23.55 -8.96 29.93
CA VAL A 318 24.03 -9.43 28.62
C VAL A 318 24.97 -10.60 28.90
N GLN A 319 24.65 -11.75 28.35
CA GLN A 319 25.50 -12.95 28.43
C GLN A 319 26.55 -12.97 27.32
#